data_9826c5183448a7713f2e5372019322a3
#
_entry.id   9826c5183448a7713f2e5372019322a3
#
_cell.length_a   1.000
_cell.length_b   1.000
_cell.length_c   1.000
_cell.angle_alpha   90.00
_cell.angle_beta   90.00
_cell.angle_gamma   90.00
#
_symmetry.space_group_name_H-M   'P 1'
#
loop_
_entity.id
_entity.type
_entity.pdbx_description
1 polymer ?
#
loop_
_entity_poly.entity_id
_entity_poly.type
_entity_poly.pdbx_seq_one_letter_code
_entity_poly.pdbx_strand_id
1 'polypeptide(L)'
;MNQKNDNFIDKTFTILADILLKVLPAKKDEKQAFSYYRYGMASQSSGDYAEALENYYEALKLEEDPYDRSYILYNIGLIYSNNGDYSKALEYYNQALELNSRLPQALNNIAVIYHYQGTKASEKKEFELAQNSFEKASSYWKKAIRLAPNNYIEAQNWLKITGQLNETENW
;
A
#
# COMPACT_ATOMS: atom_id res chain seq x y z
N MET A 1 -4.99 -25.17 -6.69
CA MET A 1 -5.02 -25.25 -8.17
C MET A 1 -5.26 -23.89 -8.82
N ASN A 2 -4.63 -22.79 -8.33
CA ASN A 2 -4.89 -21.41 -8.80
C ASN A 2 -3.65 -20.61 -9.25
N GLN A 3 -2.44 -21.19 -9.23
CA GLN A 3 -1.22 -20.45 -9.62
C GLN A 3 -1.01 -20.28 -11.14
N LYS A 4 -1.77 -20.99 -11.99
CA LYS A 4 -1.61 -20.88 -13.46
C LYS A 4 -2.37 -19.72 -14.10
N ASN A 5 -3.43 -19.23 -13.46
CA ASN A 5 -4.23 -18.13 -14.04
C ASN A 5 -3.64 -16.75 -13.77
N ASP A 6 -2.98 -16.55 -12.62
CA ASP A 6 -2.37 -15.26 -12.27
C ASP A 6 -1.22 -14.91 -13.21
N ASN A 7 -0.38 -15.91 -13.55
CA ASN A 7 0.72 -15.72 -14.52
C ASN A 7 0.27 -15.39 -15.94
N PHE A 8 -0.94 -15.79 -16.34
CA PHE A 8 -1.46 -15.50 -17.69
C PHE A 8 -2.02 -14.06 -17.75
N ILE A 9 -2.73 -13.64 -16.72
CA ILE A 9 -3.28 -12.27 -16.60
C ILE A 9 -2.13 -11.27 -16.53
N ASP A 10 -1.12 -11.51 -15.70
CA ASP A 10 0.06 -10.65 -15.57
C ASP A 10 0.84 -10.52 -16.89
N LYS A 11 1.03 -11.63 -17.62
CA LYS A 11 1.70 -11.60 -18.94
C LYS A 11 0.88 -10.84 -19.98
N THR A 12 -0.43 -10.98 -19.98
CA THR A 12 -1.31 -10.29 -20.92
C THR A 12 -1.34 -8.80 -20.62
N PHE A 13 -1.42 -8.39 -19.35
CA PHE A 13 -1.30 -7.00 -18.93
C PHE A 13 0.06 -6.40 -19.31
N THR A 14 1.12 -7.15 -19.14
CA THR A 14 2.48 -6.75 -19.51
C THR A 14 2.60 -6.48 -21.00
N ILE A 15 2.10 -7.38 -21.85
CA ILE A 15 2.14 -7.23 -23.31
C ILE A 15 1.27 -6.05 -23.77
N LEU A 16 0.07 -5.89 -23.21
CA LEU A 16 -0.81 -4.76 -23.52
C LEU A 16 -0.19 -3.43 -23.10
N ALA A 17 0.43 -3.37 -21.93
CA ALA A 17 1.12 -2.19 -21.46
C ALA A 17 2.32 -1.83 -22.38
N ASP A 18 3.09 -2.81 -22.83
CA ASP A 18 4.20 -2.59 -23.78
C ASP A 18 3.71 -2.05 -25.15
N ILE A 19 2.57 -2.54 -25.61
CA ILE A 19 1.96 -2.05 -26.85
C ILE A 19 1.46 -0.62 -26.66
N LEU A 20 0.76 -0.34 -25.56
CA LEU A 20 0.26 1.00 -25.24
C LEU A 20 1.38 2.02 -25.09
N LEU A 21 2.50 1.68 -24.43
CA LEU A 21 3.66 2.55 -24.30
C LEU A 21 4.32 2.90 -25.65
N LYS A 22 4.21 2.00 -26.65
CA LYS A 22 4.74 2.27 -27.99
C LYS A 22 3.84 3.21 -28.81
N VAL A 23 2.54 3.19 -28.54
CA VAL A 23 1.53 3.91 -29.33
C VAL A 23 1.15 5.25 -28.71
N LEU A 24 1.16 5.37 -27.37
CA LEU A 24 0.81 6.61 -26.68
C LEU A 24 1.92 7.67 -26.85
N PRO A 25 1.54 8.94 -27.09
CA PRO A 25 2.47 10.06 -27.17
C PRO A 25 2.89 10.49 -25.75
N ALA A 26 3.65 9.63 -25.05
CA ALA A 26 4.22 9.96 -23.76
C ALA A 26 5.67 10.43 -23.91
N LYS A 27 6.11 11.33 -23.03
CA LYS A 27 7.52 11.77 -22.97
C LYS A 27 8.43 10.59 -22.73
N LYS A 28 9.70 10.71 -23.15
CA LYS A 28 10.69 9.62 -22.99
C LYS A 28 10.85 9.23 -21.52
N ASP A 29 10.87 10.22 -20.63
CA ASP A 29 11.07 10.00 -19.19
C ASP A 29 9.86 9.30 -18.55
N GLU A 30 8.63 9.64 -18.95
CA GLU A 30 7.40 8.94 -18.52
C GLU A 30 7.43 7.45 -18.90
N LYS A 31 7.83 7.15 -20.15
CA LYS A 31 7.96 5.76 -20.60
C LYS A 31 9.02 4.99 -19.81
N GLN A 32 10.10 5.65 -19.48
CA GLN A 32 11.20 5.06 -18.71
C GLN A 32 10.79 4.88 -17.24
N ALA A 33 10.13 5.86 -16.61
CA ALA A 33 9.56 5.76 -15.28
C ALA A 33 8.61 4.57 -15.15
N PHE A 34 7.68 4.45 -16.10
CA PHE A 34 6.75 3.31 -16.14
C PHE A 34 7.46 1.97 -16.33
N SER A 35 8.53 1.91 -17.13
CA SER A 35 9.31 0.68 -17.32
C SER A 35 9.99 0.25 -16.02
N TYR A 36 10.61 1.17 -15.30
CA TYR A 36 11.19 0.91 -13.99
C TYR A 36 10.12 0.49 -12.97
N TYR A 37 8.98 1.17 -12.93
CA TYR A 37 7.87 0.78 -12.06
C TYR A 37 7.43 -0.67 -12.29
N ARG A 38 7.28 -1.09 -13.54
CA ARG A 38 6.93 -2.46 -13.91
C ARG A 38 8.00 -3.47 -13.52
N TYR A 39 9.28 -3.16 -13.72
CA TYR A 39 10.38 -4.02 -13.27
C TYR A 39 10.37 -4.14 -11.75
N GLY A 40 10.15 -3.05 -11.02
CA GLY A 40 9.98 -3.06 -9.58
C GLY A 40 8.85 -3.99 -9.13
N MET A 41 7.69 -3.93 -9.77
CA MET A 41 6.56 -4.83 -9.48
C MET A 41 6.90 -6.30 -9.76
N ALA A 42 7.59 -6.58 -10.87
CA ALA A 42 7.99 -7.93 -11.22
C ALA A 42 8.99 -8.52 -10.21
N SER A 43 10.02 -7.75 -9.84
CA SER A 43 11.00 -8.16 -8.83
C SER A 43 10.36 -8.31 -7.45
N GLN A 44 9.43 -7.43 -7.07
CA GLN A 44 8.66 -7.56 -5.83
C GLN A 44 7.83 -8.84 -5.81
N SER A 45 7.16 -9.19 -6.91
CA SER A 45 6.34 -10.41 -6.99
C SER A 45 7.17 -11.70 -6.97
N SER A 46 8.42 -11.64 -7.41
CA SER A 46 9.38 -12.76 -7.31
C SER A 46 10.11 -12.81 -5.97
N GLY A 47 9.92 -11.82 -5.08
CA GLY A 47 10.55 -11.74 -3.77
C GLY A 47 11.94 -11.09 -3.77
N ASP A 48 12.40 -10.59 -4.90
CA ASP A 48 13.65 -9.83 -4.98
C ASP A 48 13.41 -8.37 -4.59
N TYR A 49 13.31 -8.15 -3.28
CA TYR A 49 12.99 -6.84 -2.73
C TYR A 49 14.11 -5.81 -2.92
N ALA A 50 15.36 -6.23 -3.04
CA ALA A 50 16.47 -5.32 -3.29
C ALA A 50 16.36 -4.72 -4.69
N GLU A 51 16.22 -5.56 -5.72
CA GLU A 51 16.03 -5.14 -7.10
C GLU A 51 14.72 -4.33 -7.27
N ALA A 52 13.65 -4.75 -6.56
CA ALA A 52 12.39 -4.03 -6.59
C ALA A 52 12.56 -2.58 -6.09
N LEU A 53 13.25 -2.38 -4.98
CA LEU A 53 13.53 -1.04 -4.43
C LEU A 53 14.38 -0.20 -5.39
N GLU A 54 15.43 -0.76 -5.99
CA GLU A 54 16.25 -0.05 -7.00
C GLU A 54 15.38 0.45 -8.14
N ASN A 55 14.56 -0.41 -8.71
CA ASN A 55 13.66 -0.05 -9.80
C ASN A 55 12.61 0.99 -9.38
N TYR A 56 12.01 0.87 -8.19
CA TYR A 56 11.06 1.88 -7.71
C TYR A 56 11.73 3.24 -7.46
N TYR A 57 12.96 3.28 -6.97
CA TYR A 57 13.68 4.55 -6.81
C TYR A 57 14.04 5.18 -8.16
N GLU A 58 14.41 4.40 -9.17
CA GLU A 58 14.62 4.92 -10.52
C GLU A 58 13.31 5.44 -11.13
N ALA A 59 12.21 4.72 -10.96
CA ALA A 59 10.90 5.21 -11.37
C ALA A 59 10.54 6.54 -10.70
N LEU A 60 10.76 6.64 -9.38
CA LEU A 60 10.43 7.83 -8.60
C LEU A 60 11.24 9.08 -9.00
N LYS A 61 12.47 8.89 -9.51
CA LYS A 61 13.30 10.00 -10.02
C LYS A 61 12.75 10.61 -11.31
N LEU A 62 12.11 9.79 -12.14
CA LEU A 62 11.66 10.17 -13.48
C LEU A 62 10.16 10.52 -13.53
N GLU A 63 9.38 10.00 -12.58
CA GLU A 63 7.94 10.23 -12.52
C GLU A 63 7.65 11.63 -11.96
N GLU A 64 6.87 12.41 -12.69
CA GLU A 64 6.47 13.77 -12.31
C GLU A 64 5.02 13.83 -11.81
N ASP A 65 4.15 12.91 -12.26
CA ASP A 65 2.75 12.90 -11.85
C ASP A 65 2.59 12.50 -10.38
N PRO A 66 1.98 13.36 -9.54
CA PRO A 66 1.83 13.07 -8.11
C PRO A 66 1.01 11.80 -7.82
N TYR A 67 0.04 11.48 -8.68
CA TYR A 67 -0.79 10.30 -8.50
C TYR A 67 0.04 9.02 -8.71
N ASP A 68 0.81 8.94 -9.80
CA ASP A 68 1.67 7.79 -10.09
C ASP A 68 2.81 7.68 -9.07
N ARG A 69 3.41 8.80 -8.66
CA ARG A 69 4.39 8.84 -7.56
C ARG A 69 3.82 8.26 -6.27
N SER A 70 2.54 8.49 -5.97
CA SER A 70 1.92 7.96 -4.76
C SER A 70 1.88 6.43 -4.74
N TYR A 71 1.68 5.79 -5.88
CA TYR A 71 1.70 4.32 -5.98
C TYR A 71 3.13 3.75 -5.88
N ILE A 72 4.11 4.43 -6.45
CA ILE A 72 5.53 4.02 -6.29
C ILE A 72 5.91 4.06 -4.81
N LEU A 73 5.63 5.15 -4.11
CA LEU A 73 5.88 5.31 -2.67
C LEU A 73 5.14 4.26 -1.84
N TYR A 74 3.88 3.99 -2.18
CA TYR A 74 3.11 2.93 -1.53
C TYR A 74 3.80 1.56 -1.66
N ASN A 75 4.28 1.20 -2.85
CA ASN A 75 4.96 -0.08 -3.06
C ASN A 75 6.31 -0.16 -2.33
N ILE A 76 7.06 0.92 -2.26
CA ILE A 76 8.27 1.00 -1.42
C ILE A 76 7.90 0.74 0.05
N GLY A 77 6.86 1.42 0.55
CA GLY A 77 6.35 1.20 1.91
C GLY A 77 5.92 -0.25 2.16
N LEU A 78 5.32 -0.90 1.17
CA LEU A 78 4.90 -2.30 1.26
C LEU A 78 6.10 -3.24 1.42
N ILE A 79 7.20 -3.00 0.70
CA ILE A 79 8.43 -3.79 0.87
C ILE A 79 9.00 -3.63 2.27
N TYR A 80 9.10 -2.39 2.78
CA TYR A 80 9.58 -2.15 4.15
C TYR A 80 8.67 -2.79 5.20
N SER A 81 7.35 -2.74 5.02
CA SER A 81 6.38 -3.40 5.90
C SER A 81 6.58 -4.92 5.93
N ASN A 82 6.75 -5.54 4.76
CA ASN A 82 6.99 -6.98 4.64
C ASN A 82 8.32 -7.41 5.30
N ASN A 83 9.31 -6.54 5.29
CA ASN A 83 10.60 -6.76 5.96
C ASN A 83 10.58 -6.42 7.46
N GLY A 84 9.44 -5.97 8.01
CA GLY A 84 9.30 -5.61 9.41
C GLY A 84 9.86 -4.23 9.79
N ASP A 85 10.34 -3.45 8.84
CA ASP A 85 10.77 -2.06 9.07
C ASP A 85 9.55 -1.12 9.02
N TYR A 86 8.72 -1.24 10.06
CA TYR A 86 7.47 -0.49 10.16
C TYR A 86 7.67 1.03 10.22
N SER A 87 8.80 1.49 10.71
CA SER A 87 9.11 2.92 10.76
C SER A 87 9.22 3.51 9.36
N LYS A 88 10.03 2.88 8.50
CA LYS A 88 10.15 3.29 7.10
C LYS A 88 8.85 3.05 6.31
N ALA A 89 8.15 1.94 6.58
CA ALA A 89 6.87 1.69 5.94
C ALA A 89 5.88 2.84 6.19
N LEU A 90 5.74 3.28 7.45
CA LEU A 90 4.88 4.41 7.82
C LEU A 90 5.32 5.71 7.14
N GLU A 91 6.63 5.97 7.04
CA GLU A 91 7.16 7.14 6.34
C GLU A 91 6.72 7.16 4.87
N TYR A 92 6.94 6.07 4.13
CA TYR A 92 6.59 5.98 2.72
C TYR A 92 5.07 5.99 2.47
N TYR A 93 4.29 5.33 3.33
CA TYR A 93 2.83 5.40 3.23
C TYR A 93 2.30 6.82 3.48
N ASN A 94 2.87 7.57 4.43
CA ASN A 94 2.48 8.95 4.66
C ASN A 94 2.87 9.85 3.47
N GLN A 95 4.07 9.71 2.91
CA GLN A 95 4.44 10.41 1.67
C GLN A 95 3.49 10.09 0.52
N ALA A 96 3.07 8.83 0.38
CA ALA A 96 2.08 8.44 -0.62
C ALA A 96 0.73 9.14 -0.38
N LEU A 97 0.28 9.24 0.87
CA LEU A 97 -0.98 9.91 1.24
C LEU A 97 -0.92 11.44 1.13
N GLU A 98 0.26 12.05 1.25
CA GLU A 98 0.47 13.48 0.96
C GLU A 98 0.21 13.79 -0.51
N LEU A 99 0.61 12.90 -1.42
CA LEU A 99 0.38 13.03 -2.85
C LEU A 99 -1.03 12.59 -3.27
N ASN A 100 -1.54 11.54 -2.64
CA ASN A 100 -2.86 10.98 -2.92
C ASN A 100 -3.57 10.56 -1.61
N SER A 101 -4.32 11.48 -1.02
CA SER A 101 -5.06 11.25 0.22
C SER A 101 -6.18 10.19 0.09
N ARG A 102 -6.52 9.77 -1.11
CA ARG A 102 -7.56 8.78 -1.42
C ARG A 102 -6.97 7.42 -1.81
N LEU A 103 -5.91 6.98 -1.14
CA LEU A 103 -5.26 5.69 -1.32
C LEU A 103 -5.64 4.74 -0.17
N PRO A 104 -6.77 4.00 -0.27
CA PRO A 104 -7.28 3.20 0.83
C PRO A 104 -6.34 2.07 1.24
N GLN A 105 -5.51 1.57 0.31
CA GLN A 105 -4.50 0.55 0.61
C GLN A 105 -3.43 1.07 1.58
N ALA A 106 -2.94 2.29 1.38
CA ALA A 106 -1.96 2.90 2.30
C ALA A 106 -2.57 3.15 3.68
N LEU A 107 -3.79 3.67 3.72
CA LEU A 107 -4.53 3.86 4.98
C LEU A 107 -4.73 2.56 5.75
N ASN A 108 -5.13 1.49 5.06
CA ASN A 108 -5.28 0.17 5.67
C ASN A 108 -3.94 -0.36 6.21
N ASN A 109 -2.87 -0.25 5.45
CA ASN A 109 -1.56 -0.78 5.87
C ASN A 109 -0.98 0.00 7.05
N ILE A 110 -1.18 1.31 7.11
CA ILE A 110 -0.86 2.11 8.31
C ILE A 110 -1.65 1.60 9.52
N ALA A 111 -2.95 1.36 9.36
CA ALA A 111 -3.78 0.84 10.44
C ALA A 111 -3.33 -0.53 10.92
N VAL A 112 -2.97 -1.44 10.01
CA VAL A 112 -2.41 -2.77 10.34
C VAL A 112 -1.14 -2.64 11.16
N ILE A 113 -0.23 -1.73 10.80
CA ILE A 113 1.00 -1.49 11.58
C ILE A 113 0.67 -0.99 12.99
N TYR A 114 -0.22 -0.01 13.14
CA TYR A 114 -0.62 0.48 14.45
C TYR A 114 -1.34 -0.58 15.28
N HIS A 115 -2.20 -1.39 14.66
CA HIS A 115 -2.84 -2.52 15.35
C HIS A 115 -1.80 -3.52 15.86
N TYR A 116 -0.82 -3.89 15.04
CA TYR A 116 0.28 -4.76 15.46
C TYR A 116 1.07 -4.16 16.64
N GLN A 117 1.39 -2.86 16.59
CA GLN A 117 2.06 -2.16 17.69
C GLN A 117 1.23 -2.17 18.97
N GLY A 118 -0.09 -1.95 18.86
CA GLY A 118 -1.02 -2.03 19.99
C GLY A 118 -1.07 -3.41 20.62
N THR A 119 -1.10 -4.46 19.78
CA THR A 119 -1.05 -5.84 20.23
C THR A 119 0.25 -6.13 20.98
N LYS A 120 1.39 -5.72 20.44
CA LYS A 120 2.70 -5.90 21.08
C LYS A 120 2.83 -5.13 22.40
N ALA A 121 2.31 -3.92 22.48
CA ALA A 121 2.27 -3.15 23.72
C ALA A 121 1.36 -3.81 24.78
N SER A 122 0.21 -4.34 24.36
CA SER A 122 -0.71 -5.08 25.24
C SER A 122 -0.05 -6.34 25.82
N GLU A 123 0.67 -7.12 25.01
CA GLU A 123 1.43 -8.29 25.46
C GLU A 123 2.46 -7.93 26.57
N LYS A 124 3.05 -6.73 26.47
CA LYS A 124 4.01 -6.19 27.46
C LYS A 124 3.34 -5.48 28.64
N LYS A 125 2.01 -5.42 28.68
CA LYS A 125 1.21 -4.69 29.68
C LYS A 125 1.43 -3.17 29.67
N GLU A 126 1.86 -2.60 28.53
CA GLU A 126 1.99 -1.18 28.28
C GLU A 126 0.64 -0.62 27.81
N PHE A 127 -0.35 -0.60 28.71
CA PHE A 127 -1.76 -0.41 28.33
C PHE A 127 -2.08 0.95 27.69
N GLU A 128 -1.43 2.01 28.14
CA GLU A 128 -1.62 3.35 27.55
C GLU A 128 -1.11 3.39 26.10
N LEU A 129 0.08 2.81 25.86
CA LEU A 129 0.65 2.71 24.51
C LEU A 129 -0.22 1.83 23.61
N ALA A 130 -0.73 0.72 24.14
CA ALA A 130 -1.64 -0.18 23.42
C ALA A 130 -2.90 0.56 23.00
N GLN A 131 -3.55 1.27 23.92
CA GLN A 131 -4.76 2.03 23.65
C GLN A 131 -4.53 3.10 22.56
N ASN A 132 -3.49 3.92 22.70
CA ASN A 132 -3.14 4.94 21.70
C ASN A 132 -2.93 4.33 20.31
N SER A 133 -2.25 3.18 20.25
CA SER A 133 -1.99 2.49 18.99
C SER A 133 -3.28 1.93 18.37
N PHE A 134 -4.18 1.36 19.16
CA PHE A 134 -5.48 0.90 18.67
C PHE A 134 -6.39 2.04 18.20
N GLU A 135 -6.37 3.18 18.88
CA GLU A 135 -7.12 4.38 18.46
C GLU A 135 -6.61 4.88 17.09
N LYS A 136 -5.30 4.92 16.88
CA LYS A 136 -4.71 5.25 15.57
C LYS A 136 -5.14 4.23 14.51
N ALA A 137 -5.04 2.93 14.79
CA ALA A 137 -5.47 1.88 13.86
C ALA A 137 -6.94 2.08 13.46
N SER A 138 -7.83 2.28 14.43
CA SER A 138 -9.25 2.56 14.21
C SER A 138 -9.47 3.77 13.30
N SER A 139 -8.78 4.87 13.58
CA SER A 139 -8.90 6.10 12.77
C SER A 139 -8.53 5.88 11.31
N TYR A 140 -7.43 5.17 11.05
CA TYR A 140 -6.99 4.88 9.69
C TYR A 140 -7.89 3.87 8.98
N TRP A 141 -8.34 2.80 9.66
CA TRP A 141 -9.30 1.85 9.09
C TRP A 141 -10.62 2.51 8.72
N LYS A 142 -11.18 3.36 9.58
CA LYS A 142 -12.38 4.13 9.26
C LYS A 142 -12.23 4.95 7.97
N LYS A 143 -11.07 5.58 7.76
CA LYS A 143 -10.78 6.31 6.52
C LYS A 143 -10.69 5.37 5.31
N ALA A 144 -10.01 4.23 5.44
CA ALA A 144 -9.88 3.24 4.37
C ALA A 144 -11.25 2.66 3.96
N ILE A 145 -12.08 2.30 4.93
CA ILE A 145 -13.42 1.73 4.71
C ILE A 145 -14.34 2.75 4.04
N ARG A 146 -14.29 4.03 4.44
CA ARG A 146 -15.06 5.10 3.75
C ARG A 146 -14.73 5.21 2.26
N LEU A 147 -13.47 4.98 1.88
CA LEU A 147 -13.04 5.02 0.48
C LEU A 147 -13.36 3.74 -0.28
N ALA A 148 -13.40 2.60 0.41
CA ALA A 148 -13.62 1.29 -0.17
C ALA A 148 -14.48 0.39 0.78
N PRO A 149 -15.79 0.65 0.90
CA PRO A 149 -16.64 0.03 1.93
C PRO A 149 -16.81 -1.48 1.78
N ASN A 150 -16.61 -2.03 0.60
CA ASN A 150 -16.72 -3.48 0.35
C ASN A 150 -15.40 -4.23 0.60
N ASN A 151 -14.35 -3.51 0.94
CA ASN A 151 -13.05 -4.06 1.25
C ASN A 151 -12.84 -4.08 2.78
N TYR A 152 -11.74 -4.67 3.23
CA TYR A 152 -11.31 -4.59 4.64
C TYR A 152 -12.30 -5.16 5.66
N ILE A 153 -12.93 -6.28 5.34
CA ILE A 153 -13.97 -6.93 6.18
C ILE A 153 -13.44 -7.25 7.59
N GLU A 154 -12.18 -7.67 7.70
CA GLU A 154 -11.54 -7.97 8.99
C GLU A 154 -11.44 -6.71 9.86
N ALA A 155 -11.05 -5.59 9.27
CA ALA A 155 -11.00 -4.30 9.96
C ALA A 155 -12.40 -3.84 10.42
N GLN A 156 -13.42 -4.00 9.56
CA GLN A 156 -14.81 -3.70 9.93
C GLN A 156 -15.27 -4.55 11.11
N ASN A 157 -14.98 -5.85 11.09
CA ASN A 157 -15.33 -6.77 12.19
C ASN A 157 -14.61 -6.37 13.47
N TRP A 158 -13.30 -6.05 13.40
CA TRP A 158 -12.55 -5.60 14.57
C TRP A 158 -13.15 -4.32 15.17
N LEU A 159 -13.46 -3.33 14.35
CA LEU A 159 -14.09 -2.07 14.79
C LEU A 159 -15.44 -2.31 15.46
N LYS A 160 -16.26 -3.26 14.96
CA LYS A 160 -17.55 -3.63 15.56
C LYS A 160 -17.35 -4.30 16.92
N ILE A 161 -16.49 -5.30 17.00
CA ILE A 161 -16.27 -6.09 18.23
C ILE A 161 -15.69 -5.23 19.36
N THR A 162 -14.83 -4.26 19.00
CA THR A 162 -14.21 -3.35 19.98
C THR A 162 -15.07 -2.13 20.33
N GLY A 163 -16.29 -2.03 19.77
CA GLY A 163 -17.19 -0.89 20.03
C GLY A 163 -16.69 0.44 19.45
N GLN A 164 -15.74 0.39 18.53
CA GLN A 164 -15.15 1.59 17.92
C GLN A 164 -15.90 2.05 16.66
N LEU A 165 -16.89 1.28 16.22
CA LEU A 165 -17.84 1.68 15.20
C LEU A 165 -19.07 2.27 15.88
N ASN A 166 -19.40 3.52 15.61
CA ASN A 166 -20.65 4.08 16.08
C ASN A 166 -21.82 3.48 15.27
N GLU A 167 -22.96 3.17 15.91
CA GLU A 167 -24.14 2.61 15.25
C GLU A 167 -24.69 3.49 14.11
N THR A 168 -24.29 4.76 14.07
CA THR A 168 -24.66 5.75 13.04
C THR A 168 -23.69 5.78 11.84
N GLU A 169 -22.55 5.11 11.92
CA GLU A 169 -21.59 4.98 10.81
C GLU A 169 -22.02 3.81 9.92
N ASN A 170 -23.09 3.97 9.14
CA ASN A 170 -23.44 3.10 8.03
C ASN A 170 -22.54 3.48 6.84
N TRP A 171 -21.66 2.55 6.45
CA TRP A 171 -20.76 2.65 5.28
C TRP A 171 -21.50 2.28 4.00
#